data_3e41ecb5e22d12fde56f0c64fe521f3f
#
_entry.id   3e41ecb5e22d12fde56f0c64fe521f3f
#
_cell.length_a   1.000
_cell.length_b   1.000
_cell.length_c   1.000
_cell.angle_alpha   90.00
_cell.angle_beta   90.00
_cell.angle_gamma   90.00
#
_symmetry.space_group_name_H-M   'P 1'
#
loop_
_entity.id
_entity.type
_entity.pdbx_description
1 polymer ?
#
loop_
_entity_poly.entity_id
_entity_poly.type
_entity_poly.pdbx_seq_one_letter_code
_entity_poly.pdbx_strand_id
1 'polypeptide(L)'
;MLKQIVVDRSLSIQLRGLGFREPSLVFYDCEGVLCNEYGDNPVLKDYNAPKQTRGRGARCYSAPTLSAVQDWLRRKKHLELLICRDTFFQNTGDYYCRLIRLSDGLSRDTQPRKSYDQALMDGLKQALTILS
;
A
#
# COMPACT_ATOMS: atom_id res chain seq x y z
N MET A 1 5.02 9.39 19.52
CA MET A 1 4.50 8.19 18.87
C MET A 1 4.69 8.28 17.36
N LEU A 2 5.30 7.29 16.77
CA LEU A 2 5.47 7.26 15.33
C LEU A 2 4.13 6.90 14.67
N LYS A 3 3.61 7.80 13.85
CA LYS A 3 2.40 7.55 13.08
C LYS A 3 2.78 6.76 11.83
N GLN A 4 2.31 5.53 11.74
CA GLN A 4 2.54 4.72 10.55
C GLN A 4 1.70 5.24 9.39
N ILE A 5 2.32 5.32 8.21
CA ILE A 5 1.63 5.75 7.00
C ILE A 5 0.96 4.52 6.37
N VAL A 6 -0.34 4.61 6.18
CA VAL A 6 -1.13 3.57 5.54
C VAL A 6 -1.59 4.03 4.15
N VAL A 7 -2.04 3.08 3.35
CA VAL A 7 -2.59 3.38 2.02
C VAL A 7 -3.86 4.22 2.15
N ASP A 8 -4.17 4.99 1.11
CA ASP A 8 -5.43 5.73 1.08
C ASP A 8 -6.60 4.80 0.72
N ARG A 9 -7.83 5.33 0.78
CA ARG A 9 -9.03 4.53 0.54
C ARG A 9 -9.05 3.95 -0.86
N SER A 10 -8.66 4.72 -1.87
CA SER A 10 -8.64 4.25 -3.25
C SER A 10 -7.73 3.03 -3.42
N LEU A 11 -6.53 3.07 -2.84
CA LEU A 11 -5.61 1.93 -2.86
C LEU A 11 -6.15 0.75 -2.06
N SER A 12 -6.82 1.01 -0.93
CA SER A 12 -7.44 -0.06 -0.13
C SER A 12 -8.47 -0.83 -0.95
N ILE A 13 -9.29 -0.14 -1.72
CA ILE A 13 -10.30 -0.76 -2.57
C ILE A 13 -9.63 -1.60 -3.66
N GLN A 14 -8.59 -1.06 -4.30
CA GLN A 14 -7.85 -1.79 -5.32
C GLN A 14 -7.17 -3.04 -4.77
N LEU A 15 -6.57 -2.93 -3.58
CA LEU A 15 -5.92 -4.06 -2.91
C LEU A 15 -6.91 -5.19 -2.62
N ARG A 16 -8.12 -4.85 -2.14
CA ARG A 16 -9.15 -5.84 -1.93
C ARG A 16 -9.48 -6.57 -3.24
N GLY A 17 -9.63 -5.83 -4.32
CA GLY A 17 -9.91 -6.40 -5.64
C GLY A 17 -8.81 -7.31 -6.16
N LEU A 18 -7.56 -7.07 -5.75
CA LEU A 18 -6.41 -7.89 -6.14
C LEU A 18 -6.15 -9.07 -5.20
N GLY A 19 -6.98 -9.25 -4.20
CA GLY A 19 -6.88 -10.39 -3.29
C GLY A 19 -5.97 -10.17 -2.08
N PHE A 20 -5.75 -8.92 -1.68
CA PHE A 20 -4.98 -8.63 -0.46
C PHE A 20 -5.75 -9.13 0.76
N ARG A 21 -5.21 -10.13 1.44
CA ARG A 21 -5.84 -10.80 2.58
C ARG A 21 -4.93 -10.81 3.81
N GLU A 22 -3.88 -9.99 3.82
CA GLU A 22 -2.98 -9.88 4.97
C GLU A 22 -3.63 -9.08 6.10
N PRO A 23 -3.33 -9.41 7.36
CA PRO A 23 -3.87 -8.65 8.48
C PRO A 23 -3.38 -7.20 8.51
N SER A 24 -4.25 -6.29 8.95
CA SER A 24 -3.89 -4.90 9.20
C SER A 24 -4.49 -4.42 10.52
N LEU A 25 -3.92 -3.33 11.08
CA LEU A 25 -4.39 -2.77 12.34
C LEU A 25 -5.60 -1.86 12.15
N VAL A 26 -5.74 -1.26 10.97
CA VAL A 26 -6.76 -0.27 10.68
C VAL A 26 -7.47 -0.63 9.37
N PHE A 27 -8.62 -0.01 9.17
CA PHE A 27 -9.46 -0.26 7.99
C PHE A 27 -10.25 0.99 7.65
N TYR A 28 -10.74 1.07 6.41
CA TYR A 28 -11.71 2.08 5.99
C TYR A 28 -13.11 1.48 6.08
N ASP A 29 -14.04 2.22 6.70
CA ASP A 29 -15.44 1.81 6.76
C ASP A 29 -16.17 2.18 5.45
N CYS A 30 -17.47 1.94 5.40
CA CYS A 30 -18.28 2.22 4.21
C CYS A 30 -18.37 3.70 3.87
N GLU A 31 -18.11 4.58 4.83
CA GLU A 31 -18.12 6.03 4.64
C GLU A 31 -16.73 6.58 4.31
N GLY A 32 -15.72 5.73 4.26
CA GLY A 32 -14.37 6.13 3.95
C GLY A 32 -13.58 6.66 5.15
N VAL A 33 -14.05 6.41 6.37
CA VAL A 33 -13.38 6.82 7.59
C VAL A 33 -12.37 5.76 8.01
N LEU A 34 -11.15 6.19 8.32
CA LEU A 34 -10.09 5.29 8.79
C LEU A 34 -10.35 4.96 10.27
N CYS A 35 -10.50 3.68 10.57
CA CYS A 35 -10.90 3.19 11.89
C CYS A 35 -9.95 2.13 12.41
N ASN A 36 -9.91 1.97 13.73
CA ASN A 36 -9.41 0.75 14.34
C ASN A 36 -10.53 0.14 15.19
N GLU A 37 -10.51 -1.18 15.33
CA GLU A 37 -11.65 -1.89 15.94
C GLU A 37 -11.70 -1.77 17.47
N TYR A 38 -10.54 -1.68 18.11
CA TYR A 38 -10.41 -1.81 19.54
C TYR A 38 -9.81 -0.58 20.23
N GLY A 39 -10.00 0.60 19.64
CA GLY A 39 -9.54 1.85 20.24
C GLY A 39 -8.03 1.84 20.50
N ASP A 40 -7.66 1.90 21.79
CA ASP A 40 -6.24 1.99 22.19
C ASP A 40 -5.48 0.66 22.05
N ASN A 41 -6.18 -0.44 21.82
CA ASN A 41 -5.57 -1.77 21.67
C ASN A 41 -5.91 -2.36 20.30
N PRO A 42 -5.31 -1.84 19.21
CA PRO A 42 -5.62 -2.35 17.87
C PRO A 42 -5.14 -3.79 17.71
N VAL A 43 -5.92 -4.58 17.00
CA VAL A 43 -5.64 -5.99 16.75
C VAL A 43 -5.47 -6.20 15.26
N LEU A 44 -4.44 -6.96 14.87
CA LEU A 44 -4.24 -7.34 13.49
C LEU A 44 -5.37 -8.27 13.03
N LYS A 45 -6.03 -7.89 11.94
CA LYS A 45 -7.18 -8.64 11.43
C LYS A 45 -7.29 -8.44 9.93
N ASP A 46 -7.75 -9.47 9.23
CA ASP A 46 -8.03 -9.40 7.80
C ASP A 46 -9.41 -8.77 7.59
N TYR A 47 -9.44 -7.44 7.38
CA TYR A 47 -10.67 -6.72 7.14
C TYR A 47 -11.20 -6.90 5.71
N ASN A 48 -10.44 -7.55 4.84
CA ASN A 48 -10.87 -7.88 3.47
C ASN A 48 -11.54 -9.24 3.38
N ALA A 49 -11.64 -9.99 4.49
CA ALA A 49 -12.31 -11.28 4.50
C ALA A 49 -13.78 -11.14 4.08
N PRO A 50 -14.34 -12.11 3.31
CA PRO A 50 -15.71 -11.98 2.79
C PRO A 50 -16.78 -11.75 3.85
N LYS A 51 -16.54 -12.22 5.09
CA LYS A 51 -17.49 -12.08 6.20
C LYS A 51 -17.26 -10.82 7.03
N GLN A 52 -16.26 -10.01 6.71
CA GLN A 52 -15.96 -8.80 7.46
C GLN A 52 -16.82 -7.65 6.94
N THR A 53 -17.87 -7.36 7.69
CA THR A 53 -18.78 -6.26 7.41
C THR A 53 -18.99 -5.45 8.68
N ARG A 54 -19.42 -4.20 8.53
CA ARG A 54 -19.73 -3.30 9.64
C ARG A 54 -21.16 -2.78 9.48
N GLY A 55 -21.81 -2.55 10.62
CA GLY A 55 -23.18 -2.09 10.65
C GLY A 55 -24.08 -3.05 9.89
N ARG A 56 -24.87 -2.56 8.95
CA ARG A 56 -25.84 -3.33 8.20
C ARG A 56 -25.23 -4.07 7.00
N GLY A 57 -24.11 -4.75 7.20
CA GLY A 57 -23.44 -5.46 6.13
C GLY A 57 -22.52 -4.56 5.30
N ALA A 58 -22.20 -3.37 5.82
CA ALA A 58 -21.32 -2.45 5.13
C ALA A 58 -19.92 -3.03 4.99
N ARG A 59 -19.35 -2.87 3.79
CA ARG A 59 -18.04 -3.45 3.46
C ARG A 59 -16.93 -2.63 4.08
N CYS A 60 -15.95 -3.33 4.68
CA CYS A 60 -14.70 -2.75 5.15
C CYS A 60 -13.59 -3.01 4.16
N TYR A 61 -12.56 -2.16 4.19
CA TYR A 61 -11.36 -2.33 3.37
C TYR A 61 -10.15 -2.20 4.27
N SER A 62 -9.31 -3.24 4.32
CA SER A 62 -8.05 -3.19 5.06
C SER A 62 -7.20 -2.01 4.60
N ALA A 63 -6.59 -1.32 5.54
CA ALA A 63 -5.69 -0.19 5.26
C ALA A 63 -4.29 -0.54 5.77
N PRO A 64 -3.53 -1.37 5.03
CA PRO A 64 -2.18 -1.75 5.44
C PRO A 64 -1.22 -0.59 5.34
N THR A 65 -0.08 -0.72 6.04
CA THR A 65 1.03 0.22 5.88
C THR A 65 1.63 0.08 4.47
N LEU A 66 2.31 1.13 4.01
CA LEU A 66 2.96 1.09 2.71
C LEU A 66 3.98 -0.05 2.62
N SER A 67 4.75 -0.27 3.69
CA SER A 67 5.76 -1.33 3.71
C SER A 67 5.13 -2.73 3.69
N ALA A 68 3.96 -2.89 4.30
CA ALA A 68 3.25 -4.17 4.26
C ALA A 68 2.79 -4.51 2.84
N VAL A 69 2.30 -3.50 2.10
CA VAL A 69 1.90 -3.70 0.70
C VAL A 69 3.12 -3.98 -0.18
N GLN A 70 4.22 -3.25 0.05
CA GLN A 70 5.48 -3.48 -0.67
C GLN A 70 5.94 -4.94 -0.54
N ASP A 71 5.91 -5.47 0.70
CA ASP A 71 6.27 -6.85 0.97
C ASP A 71 5.30 -7.83 0.31
N TRP A 72 4.00 -7.57 0.39
CA TRP A 72 2.98 -8.40 -0.24
C TRP A 72 3.14 -8.46 -1.76
N LEU A 73 3.41 -7.33 -2.41
CA LEU A 73 3.64 -7.27 -3.85
C LEU A 73 4.83 -8.15 -4.25
N ARG A 74 5.92 -8.08 -3.47
CA ARG A 74 7.11 -8.89 -3.74
C ARG A 74 6.80 -10.39 -3.61
N ARG A 75 6.15 -10.79 -2.51
CA ARG A 75 5.87 -12.20 -2.23
C ARG A 75 4.77 -12.80 -3.09
N LYS A 76 3.69 -12.06 -3.32
CA LYS A 76 2.48 -12.60 -3.93
C LYS A 76 2.31 -12.21 -5.39
N LYS A 77 2.85 -11.09 -5.80
CA LYS A 77 2.68 -10.58 -7.18
C LYS A 77 3.99 -10.50 -7.96
N HIS A 78 5.09 -10.84 -7.31
CA HIS A 78 6.42 -10.84 -7.94
C HIS A 78 6.80 -9.49 -8.52
N LEU A 79 6.41 -8.42 -7.83
CA LEU A 79 6.78 -7.05 -8.14
C LEU A 79 7.62 -6.49 -6.99
N GLU A 80 8.85 -6.09 -7.30
CA GLU A 80 9.73 -5.43 -6.34
C GLU A 80 9.62 -3.92 -6.49
N LEU A 81 9.46 -3.21 -5.39
CA LEU A 81 9.48 -1.76 -5.33
C LEU A 81 10.72 -1.32 -4.57
N LEU A 82 11.66 -0.70 -5.27
CA LEU A 82 12.90 -0.20 -4.67
C LEU A 82 12.84 1.31 -4.62
N ILE A 83 13.07 1.89 -3.44
CA ILE A 83 13.16 3.33 -3.31
C ILE A 83 14.61 3.73 -3.52
N CYS A 84 14.82 4.55 -4.53
CA CYS A 84 16.13 5.04 -4.91
C CYS A 84 16.22 6.53 -4.63
N ARG A 85 17.43 7.00 -4.37
CA ARG A 85 17.69 8.41 -4.17
C ARG A 85 18.39 8.97 -5.41
N ASP A 86 17.84 10.04 -5.96
CA ASP A 86 18.44 10.68 -7.14
C ASP A 86 19.55 11.61 -6.67
N THR A 87 20.78 11.11 -6.71
CA THR A 87 21.97 11.88 -6.32
C THR A 87 22.86 12.19 -7.51
N PHE A 88 22.52 11.70 -8.70
CA PHE A 88 23.46 11.67 -9.81
C PHE A 88 23.39 12.96 -10.67
N PHE A 89 22.21 13.35 -11.17
CA PHE A 89 22.13 14.43 -12.15
C PHE A 89 22.03 15.81 -11.55
N GLN A 90 21.23 15.99 -10.51
CA GLN A 90 20.97 17.31 -9.93
C GLN A 90 21.37 17.42 -8.48
N ASN A 91 21.83 16.35 -7.90
CA ASN A 91 22.24 16.28 -6.49
C ASN A 91 21.17 16.83 -5.55
N THR A 92 19.90 16.70 -5.92
CA THR A 92 18.78 17.22 -5.14
C THR A 92 18.42 16.32 -3.96
N GLY A 93 18.84 15.05 -4.02
CA GLY A 93 18.49 14.06 -3.01
C GLY A 93 17.04 13.61 -3.05
N ASP A 94 16.35 13.85 -4.16
CA ASP A 94 14.97 13.41 -4.32
C ASP A 94 14.88 11.89 -4.40
N TYR A 95 13.71 11.36 -4.05
CA TYR A 95 13.45 9.92 -4.06
C TYR A 95 12.56 9.53 -5.22
N TYR A 96 12.82 8.37 -5.80
CA TYR A 96 11.92 7.78 -6.78
C TYR A 96 11.79 6.28 -6.51
N CYS A 97 10.72 5.67 -7.04
CA CYS A 97 10.48 4.24 -6.89
C CYS A 97 10.79 3.54 -8.21
N ARG A 98 11.57 2.47 -8.13
CA ARG A 98 11.81 1.59 -9.27
C ARG A 98 10.97 0.33 -9.11
N LEU A 99 10.06 0.11 -10.05
CA LEU A 99 9.25 -1.10 -10.09
C LEU A 99 9.97 -2.13 -10.96
N ILE A 100 10.20 -3.30 -10.40
CA ILE A 100 10.87 -4.38 -11.11
C ILE A 100 9.94 -5.59 -11.14
N ARG A 101 9.61 -6.05 -12.35
CA ARG A 101 8.85 -7.29 -12.49
C ARG A 101 9.83 -8.45 -12.43
N LEU A 102 9.69 -9.29 -11.39
CA LEU A 102 10.68 -10.33 -11.10
C LEU A 102 10.68 -11.46 -12.14
N SER A 103 9.57 -11.65 -12.87
CA SER A 103 9.48 -12.73 -13.86
C SER A 103 10.40 -12.51 -15.06
N ASP A 104 10.64 -11.27 -15.47
CA ASP A 104 11.43 -10.96 -16.67
C ASP A 104 12.42 -9.79 -16.48
N GLY A 105 12.44 -9.19 -15.30
CA GLY A 105 13.36 -8.10 -14.99
C GLY A 105 13.00 -6.75 -15.59
N LEU A 106 11.82 -6.61 -16.22
CA LEU A 106 11.40 -5.31 -16.73
C LEU A 106 11.24 -4.32 -15.59
N SER A 107 11.75 -3.10 -15.78
CA SER A 107 11.71 -2.08 -14.74
C SER A 107 11.13 -0.78 -15.26
N ARG A 108 10.54 -0.01 -14.34
CA ARG A 108 9.95 1.30 -14.60
C ARG A 108 10.18 2.19 -13.39
N ASP A 109 10.57 3.43 -13.63
CA ASP A 109 10.82 4.40 -12.57
C ASP A 109 9.68 5.41 -12.47
N THR A 110 9.32 5.77 -11.24
CA THR A 110 8.38 6.87 -10.98
C THR A 110 9.12 8.21 -11.07
N GLN A 111 8.34 9.30 -11.07
CA GLN A 111 8.91 10.64 -11.01
C GLN A 111 9.53 10.90 -9.64
N PRO A 112 10.61 11.70 -9.57
CA PRO A 112 11.21 12.03 -8.27
C PRO A 112 10.27 12.79 -7.35
N ARG A 113 10.34 12.48 -6.07
CA ARG A 113 9.55 13.13 -5.01
C ARG A 113 10.47 13.53 -3.87
N LYS A 114 10.00 14.47 -3.05
CA LYS A 114 10.80 15.02 -1.96
C LYS A 114 10.94 14.09 -0.77
N SER A 115 10.05 13.09 -0.61
CA SER A 115 10.12 12.18 0.51
C SER A 115 10.06 10.72 0.05
N TYR A 116 10.63 9.85 0.90
CA TYR A 116 10.59 8.40 0.72
C TYR A 116 9.15 7.89 0.59
N ASP A 117 8.28 8.36 1.48
CA ASP A 117 6.90 7.87 1.52
C ASP A 117 6.10 8.28 0.28
N GLN A 118 6.32 9.48 -0.23
CA GLN A 118 5.68 9.91 -1.46
C GLN A 118 6.12 9.06 -2.65
N ALA A 119 7.42 8.76 -2.73
CA ALA A 119 7.95 7.90 -3.79
C ALA A 119 7.37 6.49 -3.70
N LEU A 120 7.29 5.94 -2.49
CA LEU A 120 6.71 4.62 -2.29
C LEU A 120 5.22 4.59 -2.65
N MET A 121 4.48 5.63 -2.26
CA MET A 121 3.06 5.75 -2.60
C MET A 121 2.86 5.78 -4.12
N ASP A 122 3.68 6.56 -4.84
CA ASP A 122 3.61 6.61 -6.30
C ASP A 122 3.90 5.24 -6.91
N GLY A 123 4.90 4.53 -6.39
CA GLY A 123 5.22 3.18 -6.84
C GLY A 123 4.09 2.20 -6.60
N LEU A 124 3.45 2.26 -5.44
CA LEU A 124 2.30 1.42 -5.14
C LEU A 124 1.14 1.68 -6.09
N LYS A 125 0.85 2.95 -6.38
CA LYS A 125 -0.22 3.32 -7.31
C LYS A 125 0.04 2.75 -8.71
N GLN A 126 1.27 2.87 -9.19
CA GLN A 126 1.63 2.31 -10.50
C GLN A 126 1.57 0.78 -10.49
N ALA A 127 2.06 0.14 -9.43
CA ALA A 127 2.04 -1.31 -9.31
C ALA A 127 0.61 -1.85 -9.35
N LEU A 128 -0.31 -1.23 -8.60
CA LEU A 128 -1.71 -1.67 -8.57
C LEU A 128 -2.39 -1.43 -9.92
N THR A 129 -2.04 -0.36 -10.63
CA THR A 129 -2.55 -0.10 -11.98
C THR A 129 -2.09 -1.18 -12.95
N ILE A 130 -0.83 -1.58 -12.88
CA ILE A 130 -0.27 -2.64 -13.73
C ILE A 130 -0.98 -3.98 -13.48
N LEU A 131 -1.31 -4.26 -12.22
CA LEU A 131 -1.94 -5.53 -11.82
C LEU A 131 -3.46 -5.55 -12.04
N SER A 132 -4.07 -4.41 -12.27
CA SER A 132 -5.51 -4.30 -12.44
C SER A 132 -5.97 -4.68 -13.84
#